data_15fd495e21f7fc7f67290cd4c2f34994
#
_entry.id   15fd495e21f7fc7f67290cd4c2f34994
#
_cell.length_a   1.000
_cell.length_b   1.000
_cell.length_c   1.000
_cell.angle_alpha   90.00
_cell.angle_beta   90.00
_cell.angle_gamma   90.00
#
_symmetry.space_group_name_H-M   'P 1'
#
loop_
_entity.id
_entity.type
_entity.pdbx_description
1 polymer ?
#
loop_
_entity_poly.entity_id
_entity_poly.type
_entity_poly.pdbx_seq_one_letter_code
_entity_poly.pdbx_strand_id
1 'polypeptide(L)'
;ARSAVAYARIGVCHQVTGTLTHWLVNTLNAVTGNLDRPGGQMFSSPPIDATRLLRRLGSGYGMWSNRTGEHKSFRTELPVTGLADEILGDAKDSAGPVRALVTYAGNPVLSTPHGGRLDEALDSLDFFVAVDMYLTETSRHADLILPPVSHLERDEFDFLFPVFSVRNNARFSARVFEPAADALEDWQIMSRLTLEVLPLPF
;
A
#
# COMPACT_ATOMS: atom_id res chain seq x y z
N ALA A 1 -18.33 -26.09 -17.59
CA ALA A 1 -16.92 -26.40 -17.36
C ALA A 1 -16.80 -27.45 -16.26
N ARG A 2 -15.80 -28.33 -16.34
CA ARG A 2 -15.54 -29.33 -15.27
C ARG A 2 -14.96 -28.68 -13.99
N SER A 3 -14.38 -27.52 -14.13
CA SER A 3 -13.87 -26.68 -13.04
C SER A 3 -13.90 -25.21 -13.48
N ALA A 4 -14.09 -24.32 -12.52
CA ALA A 4 -14.13 -22.89 -12.73
C ALA A 4 -13.73 -22.17 -11.46
N VAL A 5 -13.31 -20.91 -11.58
CA VAL A 5 -13.10 -20.01 -10.45
C VAL A 5 -13.80 -18.68 -10.72
N ALA A 6 -14.59 -18.23 -9.76
CA ALA A 6 -15.07 -16.87 -9.70
C ALA A 6 -14.05 -16.04 -8.92
N TYR A 7 -13.64 -14.90 -9.48
CA TYR A 7 -12.60 -14.06 -8.93
C TYR A 7 -12.98 -12.59 -9.03
N ALA A 8 -12.75 -11.83 -7.97
CA ALA A 8 -12.94 -10.40 -7.92
C ALA A 8 -11.72 -9.71 -7.32
N ARG A 9 -11.48 -8.48 -7.74
CA ARG A 9 -10.38 -7.64 -7.25
C ARG A 9 -10.88 -6.27 -6.82
N ILE A 10 -9.97 -5.32 -6.72
CA ILE A 10 -10.20 -3.98 -6.18
C ILE A 10 -11.36 -3.23 -6.85
N GLY A 11 -11.65 -3.49 -8.12
CA GLY A 11 -12.77 -2.82 -8.82
C GLY A 11 -14.13 -3.00 -8.15
N VAL A 12 -14.37 -4.13 -7.47
CA VAL A 12 -15.64 -4.33 -6.72
C VAL A 12 -15.59 -3.72 -5.31
N CYS A 13 -14.44 -3.25 -4.86
CA CYS A 13 -14.29 -2.60 -3.56
C CYS A 13 -14.70 -1.13 -3.58
N HIS A 14 -14.76 -0.49 -4.77
CA HIS A 14 -15.06 0.93 -4.94
C HIS A 14 -16.57 1.22 -4.93
N GLN A 15 -17.31 0.50 -4.10
CA GLN A 15 -18.75 0.66 -3.95
C GLN A 15 -19.22 0.26 -2.55
N VAL A 16 -20.41 0.71 -2.16
CA VAL A 16 -20.98 0.46 -0.82
C VAL A 16 -21.11 -1.03 -0.49
N THR A 17 -21.38 -1.87 -1.49
CA THR A 17 -21.59 -3.32 -1.34
C THR A 17 -20.33 -4.15 -1.65
N GLY A 18 -19.14 -3.55 -1.69
CA GLY A 18 -17.90 -4.24 -2.07
C GLY A 18 -17.61 -5.49 -1.23
N THR A 19 -17.72 -5.40 0.09
CA THR A 19 -17.55 -6.54 1.00
C THR A 19 -18.55 -7.66 0.72
N LEU A 20 -19.82 -7.30 0.50
CA LEU A 20 -20.86 -8.27 0.16
C LEU A 20 -20.55 -8.95 -1.19
N THR A 21 -20.08 -8.21 -2.18
CA THR A 21 -19.70 -8.74 -3.48
C THR A 21 -18.57 -9.75 -3.35
N HIS A 22 -17.51 -9.44 -2.58
CA HIS A 22 -16.43 -10.41 -2.32
C HIS A 22 -16.92 -11.66 -1.59
N TRP A 23 -17.80 -11.50 -0.60
CA TRP A 23 -18.40 -12.62 0.09
C TRP A 23 -19.22 -13.51 -0.87
N LEU A 24 -20.04 -12.92 -1.74
CA LEU A 24 -20.83 -13.65 -2.74
C LEU A 24 -19.95 -14.39 -3.75
N VAL A 25 -18.83 -13.80 -4.20
CA VAL A 25 -17.87 -14.44 -5.10
C VAL A 25 -17.26 -15.67 -4.43
N ASN A 26 -16.87 -15.58 -3.16
CA ASN A 26 -16.36 -16.74 -2.41
C ASN A 26 -17.45 -17.79 -2.17
N THR A 27 -18.66 -17.34 -1.85
CA THR A 27 -19.81 -18.24 -1.69
C THR A 27 -20.11 -18.99 -2.98
N LEU A 28 -20.03 -18.33 -4.15
CA LEU A 28 -20.22 -18.97 -5.45
C LEU A 28 -19.22 -20.11 -5.67
N ASN A 29 -17.94 -19.88 -5.37
CA ASN A 29 -16.93 -20.94 -5.46
C ASN A 29 -17.25 -22.11 -4.52
N ALA A 30 -17.72 -21.82 -3.30
CA ALA A 30 -18.08 -22.86 -2.33
C ALA A 30 -19.30 -23.68 -2.76
N VAL A 31 -20.42 -23.04 -3.11
CA VAL A 31 -21.67 -23.74 -3.45
C VAL A 31 -21.59 -24.50 -4.78
N THR A 32 -20.68 -24.08 -5.68
CA THR A 32 -20.43 -24.80 -6.93
C THR A 32 -19.38 -25.90 -6.80
N GLY A 33 -18.89 -26.16 -5.58
CA GLY A 33 -17.88 -27.18 -5.31
C GLY A 33 -16.50 -26.85 -5.89
N ASN A 34 -16.19 -25.58 -6.12
CA ASN A 34 -14.92 -25.10 -6.69
C ASN A 34 -13.98 -24.48 -5.62
N LEU A 35 -14.34 -24.53 -4.35
CA LEU A 35 -13.47 -24.09 -3.25
C LEU A 35 -12.52 -25.22 -2.85
N ASP A 36 -11.25 -24.88 -2.68
CA ASP A 36 -10.15 -25.74 -2.23
C ASP A 36 -10.00 -27.04 -3.03
N ARG A 37 -10.02 -26.92 -4.34
CA ARG A 37 -9.81 -28.06 -5.25
C ARG A 37 -9.00 -27.67 -6.48
N PRO A 38 -8.25 -28.61 -7.10
CA PRO A 38 -7.54 -28.35 -8.34
C PRO A 38 -8.48 -27.88 -9.46
N GLY A 39 -8.11 -26.78 -10.11
CA GLY A 39 -8.91 -26.13 -11.15
C GLY A 39 -10.01 -25.20 -10.65
N GLY A 40 -10.17 -25.06 -9.34
CA GLY A 40 -11.01 -24.08 -8.66
C GLY A 40 -10.17 -23.09 -7.84
N GLN A 41 -10.81 -22.42 -6.90
CA GLN A 41 -10.14 -21.55 -5.93
C GLN A 41 -9.43 -22.41 -4.88
N MET A 42 -8.12 -22.29 -4.76
CA MET A 42 -7.30 -23.03 -3.80
C MET A 42 -6.72 -22.09 -2.74
N PHE A 43 -6.54 -22.61 -1.53
CA PHE A 43 -5.84 -21.90 -0.47
C PHE A 43 -4.33 -21.86 -0.77
N SER A 44 -3.72 -20.74 -0.45
CA SER A 44 -2.27 -20.57 -0.58
C SER A 44 -1.52 -21.27 0.57
N SER A 45 -0.28 -21.68 0.28
CA SER A 45 0.65 -22.21 1.26
C SER A 45 2.03 -21.54 1.06
N PRO A 46 2.18 -20.28 1.48
CA PRO A 46 3.41 -19.53 1.25
C PRO A 46 4.54 -20.01 2.15
N PRO A 47 5.82 -19.83 1.75
CA PRO A 47 6.98 -20.14 2.59
C PRO A 47 7.04 -19.20 3.82
N ILE A 48 6.57 -17.97 3.66
CA ILE A 48 6.45 -16.98 4.73
C ILE A 48 4.98 -16.56 4.80
N ASP A 49 4.31 -16.92 5.88
CA ASP A 49 2.91 -16.51 6.12
C ASP A 49 2.88 -15.12 6.79
N ALA A 50 3.03 -14.08 5.96
CA ALA A 50 2.97 -12.69 6.42
C ALA A 50 1.61 -12.36 7.06
N THR A 51 0.52 -12.98 6.64
CA THR A 51 -0.82 -12.73 7.20
C THR A 51 -0.93 -13.26 8.63
N ARG A 52 -0.32 -14.40 8.91
CA ARG A 52 -0.25 -14.99 10.26
C ARG A 52 0.61 -14.14 11.18
N LEU A 53 1.74 -13.61 10.68
CA LEU A 53 2.60 -12.71 11.44
C LEU A 53 1.87 -11.41 11.81
N LEU A 54 1.27 -10.73 10.83
CA LEU A 54 0.53 -9.49 11.03
C LEU A 54 -0.66 -9.67 11.99
N ARG A 55 -1.37 -10.80 11.91
CA ARG A 55 -2.45 -11.12 12.85
C ARG A 55 -1.97 -11.27 14.29
N ARG A 56 -0.76 -11.81 14.49
CA ARG A 56 -0.15 -11.91 15.85
C ARG A 56 0.22 -10.55 16.41
N LEU A 57 0.51 -9.57 15.57
CA LEU A 57 0.79 -8.20 15.97
C LEU A 57 -0.48 -7.38 16.31
N GLY A 58 -1.65 -8.04 16.37
CA GLY A 58 -2.90 -7.41 16.82
C GLY A 58 -3.52 -6.46 15.79
N SER A 59 -3.26 -6.64 14.51
CA SER A 59 -3.84 -5.80 13.46
C SER A 59 -5.31 -6.15 13.20
N GLY A 60 -6.20 -5.18 13.34
CA GLY A 60 -7.64 -5.33 13.13
C GLY A 60 -8.28 -4.14 12.41
N TYR A 61 -9.60 -4.19 12.26
CA TYR A 61 -10.38 -3.07 11.73
C TYR A 61 -10.77 -2.12 12.85
N GLY A 62 -10.61 -0.80 12.61
CA GLY A 62 -11.10 0.24 13.51
C GLY A 62 -10.32 0.37 14.81
N MET A 63 -9.05 -0.04 14.85
CA MET A 63 -8.18 0.13 16.02
C MET A 63 -7.94 1.61 16.32
N TRP A 64 -7.93 2.45 15.30
CA TRP A 64 -7.94 3.91 15.39
C TRP A 64 -8.73 4.51 14.25
N SER A 65 -8.98 5.80 14.32
CA SER A 65 -9.60 6.58 13.26
C SER A 65 -8.64 7.63 12.76
N ASN A 66 -8.90 8.14 11.57
CA ASN A 66 -8.23 9.33 11.09
C ASN A 66 -8.55 10.53 12.01
N ARG A 67 -7.83 11.62 11.87
CA ARG A 67 -7.91 12.78 12.77
C ARG A 67 -9.26 13.52 12.65
N THR A 68 -9.90 13.47 11.50
CA THR A 68 -11.27 14.00 11.34
C THR A 68 -12.32 13.11 12.01
N GLY A 69 -11.97 11.86 12.34
CA GLY A 69 -12.85 10.87 12.98
C GLY A 69 -13.85 10.20 12.05
N GLU A 70 -13.75 10.42 10.74
CA GLU A 70 -14.71 9.92 9.74
C GLU A 70 -14.33 8.53 9.22
N HIS A 71 -13.04 8.22 9.17
CA HIS A 71 -12.52 6.98 8.62
C HIS A 71 -11.83 6.14 9.68
N LYS A 72 -12.15 4.85 9.69
CA LYS A 72 -11.52 3.87 10.57
C LYS A 72 -10.37 3.17 9.88
N SER A 73 -9.33 2.85 10.65
CA SER A 73 -8.19 2.10 10.15
C SER A 73 -8.56 0.68 9.77
N PHE A 74 -7.86 0.16 8.77
CA PHE A 74 -7.75 -1.27 8.54
C PHE A 74 -6.30 -1.68 8.72
N ARG A 75 -6.05 -2.49 9.74
CA ARG A 75 -4.68 -2.75 10.21
C ARG A 75 -3.97 -1.44 10.57
N THR A 76 -2.84 -1.16 9.93
CA THR A 76 -2.03 0.06 10.11
C THR A 76 -2.35 1.16 9.09
N GLU A 77 -3.38 0.96 8.27
CA GLU A 77 -3.69 1.83 7.13
C GLU A 77 -4.94 2.65 7.38
N LEU A 78 -4.94 3.87 6.93
CA LEU A 78 -6.11 4.74 6.83
C LEU A 78 -6.51 4.90 5.36
N PRO A 79 -7.80 5.09 5.05
CA PRO A 79 -8.23 5.34 3.69
C PRO A 79 -7.63 6.63 3.14
N VAL A 80 -6.96 6.53 2.00
CA VAL A 80 -6.32 7.68 1.33
C VAL A 80 -7.34 8.74 0.87
N THR A 81 -8.61 8.38 0.74
CA THR A 81 -9.70 9.32 0.43
C THR A 81 -9.86 10.42 1.46
N GLY A 82 -9.43 10.19 2.71
CA GLY A 82 -9.41 11.18 3.78
C GLY A 82 -8.17 12.06 3.82
N LEU A 83 -7.15 11.81 2.99
CA LEU A 83 -5.85 12.49 3.10
C LEU A 83 -5.96 14.01 2.87
N ALA A 84 -6.71 14.43 1.86
CA ALA A 84 -6.92 15.85 1.60
C ALA A 84 -7.59 16.56 2.79
N ASP A 85 -8.56 15.92 3.45
CA ASP A 85 -9.22 16.45 4.63
C ASP A 85 -8.31 16.47 5.86
N GLU A 86 -7.38 15.54 5.97
CA GLU A 86 -6.33 15.54 7.00
C GLU A 86 -5.34 16.71 6.83
N ILE A 87 -5.03 17.06 5.59
CA ILE A 87 -4.10 18.15 5.26
C ILE A 87 -4.80 19.51 5.42
N LEU A 88 -5.98 19.68 4.80
CA LEU A 88 -6.72 20.94 4.74
C LEU A 88 -7.66 21.15 5.92
N GLY A 89 -8.02 20.07 6.61
CA GLY A 89 -9.10 20.06 7.56
C GLY A 89 -8.73 20.59 8.93
N ASP A 90 -9.76 21.05 9.61
CA ASP A 90 -9.71 21.31 11.05
C ASP A 90 -9.71 19.96 11.78
N ALA A 91 -8.51 19.48 12.08
CA ALA A 91 -8.38 18.30 12.92
C ALA A 91 -9.15 18.46 14.22
N LYS A 92 -9.91 17.46 14.61
CA LYS A 92 -10.64 17.46 15.90
C LYS A 92 -9.70 17.34 17.09
N ASP A 93 -8.43 17.07 16.85
CA ASP A 93 -7.39 17.02 17.87
C ASP A 93 -6.61 18.33 17.97
N SER A 94 -5.81 18.46 19.02
CA SER A 94 -4.99 19.63 19.28
C SER A 94 -3.67 19.67 18.51
N ALA A 95 -3.39 18.70 17.63
CA ALA A 95 -2.09 18.57 16.97
C ALA A 95 -1.92 19.53 15.77
N GLY A 96 -3.00 20.22 15.36
CA GLY A 96 -2.98 21.11 14.20
C GLY A 96 -2.99 20.38 12.85
N PRO A 97 -2.91 21.07 11.71
CA PRO A 97 -2.96 20.46 10.39
C PRO A 97 -1.73 19.57 10.10
N VAL A 98 -1.86 18.68 9.14
CA VAL A 98 -0.70 17.97 8.58
C VAL A 98 0.16 18.97 7.83
N ARG A 99 1.43 19.09 8.20
CA ARG A 99 2.35 20.09 7.64
C ARG A 99 3.42 19.48 6.74
N ALA A 100 3.69 18.18 6.92
CA ALA A 100 4.67 17.48 6.11
C ALA A 100 4.14 16.13 5.63
N LEU A 101 4.56 15.73 4.43
CA LEU A 101 4.19 14.46 3.81
C LEU A 101 5.42 13.78 3.21
N VAL A 102 5.45 12.47 3.30
CA VAL A 102 6.36 11.63 2.53
C VAL A 102 5.51 10.67 1.70
N THR A 103 5.65 10.69 0.38
CA THR A 103 5.07 9.66 -0.48
C THR A 103 6.12 8.68 -0.94
N TYR A 104 5.72 7.42 -1.07
CA TYR A 104 6.59 6.35 -1.54
C TYR A 104 5.90 5.58 -2.67
N ALA A 105 6.51 5.64 -3.85
CA ALA A 105 6.13 4.89 -5.05
C ALA A 105 4.64 4.97 -5.39
N GLY A 106 4.05 6.17 -5.32
CA GLY A 106 2.63 6.34 -5.56
C GLY A 106 2.25 7.68 -6.16
N ASN A 107 1.19 7.67 -6.98
CA ASN A 107 0.60 8.86 -7.56
C ASN A 107 -0.87 9.03 -7.11
N PRO A 108 -1.12 9.34 -5.82
CA PRO A 108 -2.46 9.42 -5.27
C PRO A 108 -3.31 10.52 -5.92
N VAL A 109 -2.75 11.61 -6.41
CA VAL A 109 -3.52 12.64 -7.15
C VAL A 109 -4.23 12.03 -8.36
N LEU A 110 -3.57 11.12 -9.07
CA LEU A 110 -4.16 10.45 -10.24
C LEU A 110 -4.98 9.21 -9.85
N SER A 111 -4.55 8.45 -8.86
CA SER A 111 -5.05 7.09 -8.61
C SER A 111 -6.11 6.99 -7.51
N THR A 112 -6.41 8.07 -6.80
CA THR A 112 -7.39 8.05 -5.70
C THR A 112 -8.61 8.92 -5.99
N PRO A 113 -9.75 8.66 -5.33
CA PRO A 113 -10.90 9.53 -5.42
C PRO A 113 -10.57 10.96 -4.95
N HIS A 114 -11.24 11.95 -5.55
CA HIS A 114 -11.03 13.37 -5.23
C HIS A 114 -9.60 13.89 -5.47
N GLY A 115 -8.92 13.37 -6.50
CA GLY A 115 -7.56 13.76 -6.85
C GLY A 115 -7.36 15.27 -6.98
N GLY A 116 -8.30 16.02 -7.56
CA GLY A 116 -8.22 17.48 -7.63
C GLY A 116 -8.17 18.16 -6.27
N ARG A 117 -8.94 17.67 -5.27
CA ARG A 117 -8.88 18.18 -3.91
C ARG A 117 -7.55 17.82 -3.21
N LEU A 118 -7.01 16.64 -3.51
CA LEU A 118 -5.69 16.26 -3.00
C LEU A 118 -4.58 17.10 -3.64
N ASP A 119 -4.70 17.40 -4.93
CA ASP A 119 -3.78 18.28 -5.65
C ASP A 119 -3.69 19.67 -4.97
N GLU A 120 -4.85 20.27 -4.66
CA GLU A 120 -4.92 21.52 -3.91
C GLU A 120 -4.34 21.39 -2.48
N ALA A 121 -4.59 20.28 -1.81
CA ALA A 121 -4.11 20.05 -0.45
C ALA A 121 -2.58 19.94 -0.38
N LEU A 122 -1.96 19.31 -1.37
CA LEU A 122 -0.50 19.16 -1.43
C LEU A 122 0.23 20.52 -1.51
N ASP A 123 -0.37 21.52 -2.17
CA ASP A 123 0.18 22.88 -2.25
C ASP A 123 0.21 23.58 -0.88
N SER A 124 -0.57 23.14 0.09
CA SER A 124 -0.64 23.72 1.43
C SER A 124 0.36 23.15 2.44
N LEU A 125 1.10 22.12 2.06
CA LEU A 125 2.11 21.51 2.93
C LEU A 125 3.32 22.43 3.09
N ASP A 126 3.90 22.44 4.28
CA ASP A 126 5.15 23.14 4.55
C ASP A 126 6.36 22.41 3.97
N PHE A 127 6.28 21.08 3.87
CA PHE A 127 7.37 20.27 3.34
C PHE A 127 6.85 18.94 2.79
N PHE A 128 7.23 18.61 1.56
CA PHE A 128 6.83 17.38 0.92
C PHE A 128 8.02 16.64 0.28
N VAL A 129 8.21 15.38 0.63
CA VAL A 129 9.22 14.49 0.04
C VAL A 129 8.54 13.39 -0.76
N ALA A 130 8.95 13.22 -2.01
CA ALA A 130 8.51 12.11 -2.86
C ALA A 130 9.68 11.15 -3.12
N VAL A 131 9.52 9.90 -2.69
CA VAL A 131 10.40 8.80 -3.10
C VAL A 131 9.79 8.18 -4.35
N ASP A 132 10.19 8.64 -5.51
CA ASP A 132 9.61 8.24 -6.80
C ASP A 132 10.65 8.37 -7.91
N MET A 133 10.53 7.54 -8.95
CA MET A 133 11.40 7.57 -10.13
C MET A 133 10.95 8.58 -11.19
N TYR A 134 9.70 9.03 -11.10
CA TYR A 134 9.08 9.87 -12.12
C TYR A 134 8.51 11.15 -11.52
N LEU A 135 8.52 12.21 -12.32
CA LEU A 135 7.73 13.40 -12.03
C LEU A 135 6.28 13.13 -12.41
N THR A 136 5.42 13.05 -11.40
CA THR A 136 4.00 12.73 -11.53
C THR A 136 3.12 13.89 -11.08
N GLU A 137 1.80 13.76 -11.22
CA GLU A 137 0.84 14.73 -10.71
C GLU A 137 0.97 14.95 -9.20
N THR A 138 1.42 13.94 -8.45
CA THR A 138 1.68 14.02 -7.02
C THR A 138 3.05 14.59 -6.73
N SER A 139 4.11 14.02 -7.32
CA SER A 139 5.49 14.38 -6.98
C SER A 139 5.91 15.76 -7.49
N ARG A 140 5.15 16.38 -8.39
CA ARG A 140 5.37 17.77 -8.83
C ARG A 140 5.23 18.81 -7.71
N HIS A 141 4.50 18.47 -6.63
CA HIS A 141 4.33 19.32 -5.45
C HIS A 141 5.45 19.12 -4.42
N ALA A 142 6.33 18.14 -4.62
CA ALA A 142 7.37 17.83 -3.67
C ALA A 142 8.50 18.87 -3.69
N ASP A 143 8.93 19.30 -2.49
CA ASP A 143 10.14 20.09 -2.31
C ASP A 143 11.40 19.29 -2.59
N LEU A 144 11.32 17.97 -2.38
CA LEU A 144 12.44 17.06 -2.60
C LEU A 144 11.93 15.75 -3.22
N ILE A 145 12.53 15.37 -4.37
CA ILE A 145 12.30 14.07 -4.99
C ILE A 145 13.57 13.23 -4.81
N LEU A 146 13.39 12.03 -4.26
CA LEU A 146 14.45 11.06 -4.01
C LEU A 146 14.23 9.85 -4.93
N PRO A 147 14.84 9.82 -6.13
CA PRO A 147 14.64 8.71 -7.04
C PRO A 147 15.42 7.46 -6.57
N PRO A 148 14.74 6.35 -6.30
CA PRO A 148 15.41 5.08 -6.04
C PRO A 148 15.94 4.47 -7.34
N VAL A 149 16.85 3.51 -7.22
CA VAL A 149 17.28 2.68 -8.35
C VAL A 149 16.10 1.95 -8.97
N SER A 150 16.17 1.67 -10.27
CA SER A 150 15.14 0.89 -10.95
C SER A 150 15.14 -0.56 -10.47
N HIS A 151 14.02 -1.26 -10.65
CA HIS A 151 13.91 -2.68 -10.32
C HIS A 151 14.84 -3.59 -11.15
N LEU A 152 15.44 -3.08 -12.23
CA LEU A 152 16.46 -3.79 -13.00
C LEU A 152 17.88 -3.58 -12.45
N GLU A 153 18.06 -2.61 -11.55
CA GLU A 153 19.33 -2.22 -10.94
C GLU A 153 19.46 -2.70 -9.49
N ARG A 154 18.50 -3.47 -8.99
CA ARG A 154 18.54 -4.04 -7.64
C ARG A 154 18.26 -5.54 -7.65
N ASP A 155 18.77 -6.22 -6.63
CA ASP A 155 18.37 -7.58 -6.32
C ASP A 155 16.98 -7.58 -5.69
N GLU A 156 16.15 -8.56 -6.03
CA GLU A 156 14.80 -8.65 -5.51
C GLU A 156 14.48 -10.06 -5.01
N PHE A 157 14.01 -10.14 -3.78
CA PHE A 157 13.42 -11.34 -3.22
C PHE A 157 11.93 -11.11 -2.99
N ASP A 158 11.10 -11.78 -3.80
CA ASP A 158 9.66 -11.69 -3.65
C ASP A 158 9.19 -12.53 -2.46
N PHE A 159 8.92 -11.87 -1.33
CA PHE A 159 8.36 -12.53 -0.15
C PHE A 159 6.85 -12.23 0.04
N LEU A 160 6.32 -11.23 -0.66
CA LEU A 160 4.95 -10.77 -0.47
C LEU A 160 3.96 -11.52 -1.37
N PHE A 161 4.22 -11.61 -2.67
CA PHE A 161 3.31 -12.24 -3.62
C PHE A 161 3.22 -13.76 -3.48
N PRO A 162 4.22 -14.49 -2.99
CA PRO A 162 4.05 -15.91 -2.70
C PRO A 162 2.92 -16.24 -1.72
N VAL A 163 2.45 -15.28 -0.92
CA VAL A 163 1.26 -15.45 -0.07
C VAL A 163 0.01 -15.82 -0.87
N PHE A 164 -0.06 -15.45 -2.16
CA PHE A 164 -1.16 -15.79 -3.06
C PHE A 164 -0.89 -17.07 -3.87
N SER A 165 0.28 -17.66 -3.74
CA SER A 165 0.65 -18.85 -4.53
C SER A 165 0.04 -20.10 -3.94
N VAL A 166 -0.52 -20.96 -4.80
CA VAL A 166 -1.05 -22.28 -4.43
C VAL A 166 0.09 -23.21 -4.01
N ARG A 167 1.25 -23.07 -4.61
CA ARG A 167 2.45 -23.88 -4.29
C ARG A 167 3.41 -23.05 -3.47
N ASN A 168 4.03 -23.71 -2.49
CA ASN A 168 5.15 -23.10 -1.75
C ASN A 168 6.30 -22.83 -2.72
N ASN A 169 6.58 -21.56 -2.95
CA ASN A 169 7.67 -21.10 -3.80
C ASN A 169 8.30 -19.84 -3.22
N ALA A 170 9.52 -19.60 -3.60
CA ALA A 170 10.25 -18.36 -3.34
C ALA A 170 11.03 -18.02 -4.60
N ARG A 171 11.14 -16.74 -4.90
CA ARG A 171 11.86 -16.27 -6.07
C ARG A 171 12.86 -15.20 -5.67
N PHE A 172 14.10 -15.39 -6.09
CA PHE A 172 15.14 -14.39 -6.11
C PHE A 172 15.41 -13.97 -7.55
N SER A 173 15.50 -12.67 -7.80
CA SER A 173 15.88 -12.09 -9.09
C SER A 173 17.10 -11.24 -8.88
N ALA A 174 18.22 -11.61 -9.50
CA ALA A 174 19.41 -10.79 -9.49
C ALA A 174 19.21 -9.56 -10.40
N ARG A 175 19.83 -8.44 -10.04
CA ARG A 175 19.87 -7.24 -10.88
C ARG A 175 20.45 -7.54 -12.26
N VAL A 176 20.01 -6.79 -13.24
CA VAL A 176 20.46 -6.88 -14.64
C VAL A 176 21.53 -5.83 -14.92
N PHE A 177 21.41 -4.65 -14.33
CA PHE A 177 22.32 -3.53 -14.51
C PHE A 177 22.95 -3.12 -13.18
N GLU A 178 24.18 -2.61 -13.24
CA GLU A 178 24.80 -2.00 -12.08
C GLU A 178 24.22 -0.59 -11.89
N PRO A 179 23.76 -0.24 -10.67
CA PRO A 179 23.30 1.11 -10.38
C PRO A 179 24.44 2.12 -10.42
N ALA A 180 24.12 3.40 -10.57
CA ALA A 180 25.09 4.48 -10.38
C ALA A 180 25.67 4.44 -8.95
N ALA A 181 26.93 4.87 -8.79
CA ALA A 181 27.65 4.73 -7.52
C ALA A 181 27.01 5.46 -6.32
N ASP A 182 26.27 6.53 -6.59
CA ASP A 182 25.55 7.35 -5.61
C ASP A 182 24.04 7.05 -5.53
N ALA A 183 23.54 6.15 -6.38
CA ALA A 183 22.15 5.75 -6.39
C ALA A 183 21.83 4.85 -5.18
N LEU A 184 20.65 5.02 -4.63
CA LEU A 184 20.18 4.28 -3.45
C LEU A 184 18.97 3.43 -3.80
N GLU A 185 18.89 2.26 -3.21
CA GLU A 185 17.65 1.49 -3.19
C GLU A 185 16.62 2.17 -2.27
N ASP A 186 15.36 1.96 -2.56
CA ASP A 186 14.24 2.54 -1.81
C ASP A 186 14.30 2.27 -0.30
N TRP A 187 14.65 1.04 0.10
CA TRP A 187 14.81 0.70 1.51
C TRP A 187 15.97 1.46 2.19
N GLN A 188 17.04 1.77 1.44
CA GLN A 188 18.16 2.58 1.94
C GLN A 188 17.74 4.03 2.16
N ILE A 189 16.98 4.59 1.21
CA ILE A 189 16.41 5.94 1.33
C ILE A 189 15.52 6.00 2.57
N MET A 190 14.56 5.07 2.72
CA MET A 190 13.64 5.04 3.85
C MET A 190 14.37 4.83 5.19
N SER A 191 15.40 4.00 5.22
CA SER A 191 16.20 3.78 6.43
C SER A 191 16.95 5.05 6.85
N ARG A 192 17.56 5.76 5.90
CA ARG A 192 18.25 7.03 6.19
C ARG A 192 17.29 8.09 6.68
N LEU A 193 16.15 8.28 6.02
CA LEU A 193 15.10 9.21 6.46
C LEU A 193 14.63 8.87 7.89
N THR A 194 14.43 7.60 8.19
CA THR A 194 14.00 7.15 9.52
C THR A 194 15.03 7.49 10.60
N LEU A 195 16.32 7.29 10.33
CA LEU A 195 17.39 7.59 11.28
C LEU A 195 17.54 9.09 11.56
N GLU A 196 17.25 9.95 10.56
CA GLU A 196 17.28 11.39 10.73
C GLU A 196 16.06 11.94 11.49
N VAL A 197 14.88 11.35 11.26
CA VAL A 197 13.61 11.81 11.87
C VAL A 197 13.40 11.24 13.27
N LEU A 198 13.83 10.00 13.50
CA LEU A 198 13.71 9.33 14.79
C LEU A 198 15.10 9.18 15.43
N PRO A 199 15.48 10.06 16.36
CA PRO A 199 16.69 9.86 17.14
C PRO A 199 16.51 8.60 18.01
N LEU A 200 16.98 7.46 17.48
CA LEU A 200 17.02 6.22 18.24
C LEU A 200 18.11 6.39 19.30
N PRO A 201 17.82 6.20 20.59
CA PRO A 201 18.86 6.13 21.60
C PRO A 201 19.70 4.88 21.30
N PHE A 202 20.96 5.07 20.93
CA PHE A 202 21.96 4.02 20.89
C PHE A 202 22.41 3.67 22.29
#